data_b51c47d146cada1e696cc98c1fee7eba
#
_entry.id   b51c47d146cada1e696cc98c1fee7eba
#
_cell.length_a   1.000
_cell.length_b   1.000
_cell.length_c   1.000
_cell.angle_alpha   90.00
_cell.angle_beta   90.00
_cell.angle_gamma   90.00
#
_symmetry.space_group_name_H-M   'P 1'
#
loop_
_entity.id
_entity.type
_entity.pdbx_description
1 polymer ?
#
loop_
_entity_poly.entity_id
_entity_poly.type
_entity_poly.pdbx_seq_one_letter_code
_entity_poly.pdbx_strand_id
1 'polypeptide(L)'
;FSIEKARFIEPNSLSSYKDDYFLQDKDLMWNSTGLGTLGRMAIYYTALNPYELAVADSHVTIIRPIKQYIVPEFLYYYFASNTVQSVIEEKSDGSTKQKELATKTIQAYLVPLPPLAEQYRIVQQIKSVTSIMSR
;
A
#
# COMPACT_ATOMS: atom_id res chain seq x y z
N PHE A 1 -6.05 -5.77 -2.57
CA PHE A 1 -7.07 -4.97 -3.27
C PHE A 1 -8.13 -5.89 -3.89
N SER A 2 -9.27 -5.30 -4.24
CA SER A 2 -10.36 -6.03 -4.90
C SER A 2 -10.69 -5.34 -6.21
N ILE A 3 -10.54 -6.06 -7.32
CA ILE A 3 -10.88 -5.54 -8.64
C ILE A 3 -12.40 -5.33 -8.80
N GLU A 4 -13.19 -6.10 -8.09
CA GLU A 4 -14.67 -5.98 -8.11
C GLU A 4 -15.15 -4.64 -7.56
N LYS A 5 -14.38 -4.04 -6.68
CA LYS A 5 -14.69 -2.73 -6.07
C LYS A 5 -14.03 -1.57 -6.81
N ALA A 6 -13.25 -1.85 -7.83
CA ALA A 6 -12.57 -0.82 -8.60
C ALA A 6 -13.60 -0.01 -9.41
N ARG A 7 -13.27 1.25 -9.62
CA ARG A 7 -14.08 2.14 -10.46
C ARG A 7 -13.40 2.33 -11.80
N PHE A 8 -14.20 2.43 -12.83
CA PHE A 8 -13.70 2.79 -14.15
C PHE A 8 -13.59 4.30 -14.29
N ILE A 9 -12.54 4.75 -14.98
CA ILE A 9 -12.37 6.16 -15.32
C ILE A 9 -12.66 6.36 -16.81
N GLU A 10 -13.05 7.56 -17.17
CA GLU A 10 -13.24 7.96 -18.56
C GLU A 10 -11.89 7.83 -19.30
N PRO A 11 -11.83 7.14 -20.47
CA PRO A 11 -10.59 7.02 -21.23
C PRO A 11 -9.92 8.37 -21.53
N ASN A 12 -10.71 9.40 -21.79
CA ASN A 12 -10.22 10.75 -22.07
C ASN A 12 -9.54 11.41 -20.87
N SER A 13 -9.80 10.94 -19.65
CA SER A 13 -9.19 11.49 -18.44
C SER A 13 -7.81 10.91 -18.14
N LEU A 14 -7.37 9.88 -18.88
CA LEU A 14 -6.05 9.27 -18.68
C LEU A 14 -4.91 10.29 -18.80
N SER A 15 -5.03 11.24 -19.70
CA SER A 15 -4.01 12.27 -19.89
C SER A 15 -3.87 13.23 -18.70
N SER A 16 -4.87 13.29 -17.81
CA SER A 16 -4.82 14.11 -16.60
C SER A 16 -4.04 13.44 -15.46
N TYR A 17 -3.78 12.13 -15.55
CA TYR A 17 -3.00 11.41 -14.55
C TYR A 17 -1.52 11.50 -14.88
N LYS A 18 -0.72 11.84 -13.88
CA LYS A 18 0.75 11.78 -13.99
C LYS A 18 1.19 10.33 -14.04
N ASP A 19 2.35 10.08 -14.65
CA ASP A 19 2.93 8.74 -14.76
C ASP A 19 3.07 8.06 -13.39
N ASP A 20 3.33 8.84 -12.34
CA ASP A 20 3.48 8.34 -10.97
C ASP A 20 2.21 7.70 -10.41
N TYR A 21 1.04 8.00 -10.96
CA TYR A 21 -0.23 7.42 -10.51
C TYR A 21 -0.56 6.08 -11.19
N PHE A 22 0.19 5.70 -12.22
CA PHE A 22 0.01 4.40 -12.87
C PHE A 22 0.64 3.30 -12.02
N LEU A 23 -0.17 2.30 -11.67
CA LEU A 23 0.27 1.20 -10.83
C LEU A 23 1.12 0.21 -11.62
N GLN A 24 2.18 -0.28 -10.97
CA GLN A 24 3.01 -1.38 -11.43
C GLN A 24 2.83 -2.58 -10.50
N ASP A 25 3.15 -3.77 -11.00
CA ASP A 25 3.02 -4.99 -10.21
C ASP A 25 3.74 -4.87 -8.87
N LYS A 26 3.02 -5.25 -7.81
CA LYS A 26 3.48 -5.23 -6.41
C LYS A 26 3.74 -3.84 -5.83
N ASP A 27 3.18 -2.80 -6.43
CA ASP A 27 3.12 -1.50 -5.78
C ASP A 27 2.24 -1.61 -4.52
N LEU A 28 2.67 -0.94 -3.46
CA LEU A 28 1.85 -0.77 -2.26
C LEU A 28 0.99 0.48 -2.43
N MET A 29 -0.27 0.35 -2.04
CA MET A 29 -1.22 1.46 -2.03
C MET A 29 -1.54 1.80 -0.58
N TRP A 30 -1.15 2.99 -0.14
CA TRP A 30 -1.39 3.46 1.22
C TRP A 30 -2.44 4.56 1.19
N ASN A 31 -3.56 4.32 1.87
CA ASN A 31 -4.58 5.34 1.99
C ASN A 31 -4.08 6.47 2.89
N SER A 32 -3.91 7.65 2.31
CA SER A 32 -3.27 8.80 2.97
C SER A 32 -4.27 9.82 3.52
N THR A 33 -5.56 9.58 3.39
CA THR A 33 -6.59 10.50 3.88
C THR A 33 -7.74 9.76 4.56
N GLY A 34 -8.53 10.50 5.32
CA GLY A 34 -9.80 10.05 5.87
C GLY A 34 -9.74 9.59 7.32
N LEU A 35 -10.88 9.73 8.01
CA LEU A 35 -11.05 9.23 9.36
C LEU A 35 -11.47 7.76 9.31
N GLY A 36 -10.78 6.91 10.04
CA GLY A 36 -11.05 5.47 10.06
C GLY A 36 -10.54 4.68 8.86
N THR A 37 -10.11 5.35 7.79
CA THR A 37 -9.52 4.72 6.59
C THR A 37 -8.05 5.05 6.41
N LEU A 38 -7.58 6.09 7.09
CA LEU A 38 -6.20 6.52 7.05
C LEU A 38 -5.24 5.37 7.41
N GLY A 39 -4.21 5.20 6.60
CA GLY A 39 -3.18 4.19 6.84
C GLY A 39 -3.49 2.80 6.31
N ARG A 40 -4.69 2.55 5.81
CA ARG A 40 -5.01 1.24 5.21
C ARG A 40 -4.08 0.94 4.05
N MET A 41 -3.62 -0.29 4.02
CA MET A 41 -2.66 -0.77 3.03
C MET A 41 -3.29 -1.81 2.13
N ALA A 42 -2.91 -1.77 0.86
CA ALA A 42 -3.15 -2.85 -0.08
C ALA A 42 -1.92 -3.03 -0.96
N ILE A 43 -1.80 -4.18 -1.58
CA ILE A 43 -0.77 -4.47 -2.56
C ILE A 43 -1.44 -4.73 -3.91
N TYR A 44 -0.91 -4.12 -4.96
CA TYR A 44 -1.42 -4.28 -6.31
C TYR A 44 -0.73 -5.45 -7.01
N TYR A 45 -1.51 -6.40 -7.50
CA TYR A 45 -1.00 -7.50 -8.31
C TYR A 45 -1.57 -7.38 -9.72
N THR A 46 -0.73 -7.18 -10.69
CA THR A 46 -1.14 -7.07 -12.11
C THR A 46 -1.92 -8.31 -12.56
N ALA A 47 -1.54 -9.49 -12.06
CA ALA A 47 -2.22 -10.75 -12.41
C ALA A 47 -3.70 -10.78 -12.01
N LEU A 48 -4.12 -9.97 -11.03
CA LEU A 48 -5.51 -9.90 -10.58
C LEU A 48 -6.33 -8.85 -11.35
N ASN A 49 -5.68 -8.05 -12.20
CA ASN A 49 -6.35 -7.04 -13.00
C ASN A 49 -6.55 -7.55 -14.43
N PRO A 50 -7.79 -7.77 -14.88
CA PRO A 50 -8.04 -8.20 -16.25
C PRO A 50 -7.95 -7.06 -17.27
N TYR A 51 -7.75 -5.83 -16.81
CA TYR A 51 -7.67 -4.65 -17.65
C TYR A 51 -6.22 -4.25 -17.89
N GLU A 52 -5.99 -3.46 -18.93
CA GLU A 52 -4.65 -3.07 -19.35
C GLU A 52 -3.94 -2.15 -18.35
N LEU A 53 -4.67 -1.21 -17.78
CA LEU A 53 -4.11 -0.18 -16.91
C LEU A 53 -4.86 -0.07 -15.60
N ALA A 54 -4.15 0.37 -14.57
CA ALA A 54 -4.75 0.80 -13.31
C ALA A 54 -4.05 2.07 -12.82
N VAL A 55 -4.82 2.98 -12.25
CA VAL A 55 -4.31 4.22 -11.67
C VAL A 55 -4.78 4.33 -10.23
N ALA A 56 -3.96 4.96 -9.40
CA ALA A 56 -4.34 5.28 -8.03
C ALA A 56 -4.99 6.66 -7.98
N ASP A 57 -5.96 6.80 -7.10
CA ASP A 57 -6.61 8.07 -6.87
C ASP A 57 -5.74 8.97 -5.97
N SER A 58 -6.08 10.27 -5.89
CA SER A 58 -5.30 11.26 -5.14
C SER A 58 -5.25 11.03 -3.63
N HIS A 59 -6.15 10.19 -3.09
CA HIS A 59 -6.17 9.83 -1.68
C HIS A 59 -5.25 8.65 -1.35
N VAL A 60 -4.59 8.10 -2.36
CA VAL A 60 -3.70 6.94 -2.23
C VAL A 60 -2.27 7.37 -2.54
N THR A 61 -1.36 7.04 -1.62
CA THR A 61 0.08 7.16 -1.87
C THR A 61 0.59 5.82 -2.37
N ILE A 62 1.26 5.84 -3.52
CA ILE A 62 1.91 4.67 -4.08
C ILE A 62 3.30 4.54 -3.47
N ILE A 63 3.61 3.37 -2.93
CA ILE A 63 4.95 3.04 -2.47
C ILE A 63 5.46 1.92 -3.39
N ARG A 64 6.53 2.21 -4.11
CA ARG A 64 7.14 1.25 -5.03
C ARG A 64 8.44 0.72 -4.43
N PRO A 65 8.43 -0.51 -3.89
CA PRO A 65 9.64 -1.08 -3.31
C PRO A 65 10.74 -1.27 -4.35
N ILE A 66 11.98 -1.03 -3.93
CA ILE A 66 13.14 -1.38 -4.73
C ILE A 66 13.34 -2.89 -4.57
N LYS A 67 12.83 -3.67 -5.52
CA LYS A 67 12.72 -5.13 -5.42
C LYS A 67 14.05 -5.85 -5.29
N GLN A 68 15.15 -5.18 -5.63
CA GLN A 68 16.50 -5.71 -5.44
C GLN A 68 16.84 -5.88 -3.96
N TYR A 69 16.24 -5.07 -3.08
CA TYR A 69 16.55 -5.06 -1.65
C TYR A 69 15.37 -5.39 -0.76
N ILE A 70 14.15 -5.20 -1.27
CA ILE A 70 12.93 -5.29 -0.46
C ILE A 70 11.94 -6.23 -1.14
N VAL A 71 11.47 -7.23 -0.40
CA VAL A 71 10.32 -8.05 -0.81
C VAL A 71 9.06 -7.20 -0.60
N PRO A 72 8.26 -6.92 -1.64
CA PRO A 72 7.08 -6.06 -1.49
C PRO A 72 6.10 -6.55 -0.43
N GLU A 73 5.85 -7.84 -0.33
CA GLU A 73 4.96 -8.42 0.69
C GLU A 73 5.50 -8.23 2.10
N PHE A 74 6.82 -8.26 2.30
CA PHE A 74 7.44 -7.96 3.59
C PHE A 74 7.14 -6.52 4.01
N LEU A 75 7.33 -5.57 3.12
CA LEU A 75 7.05 -4.16 3.38
C LEU A 75 5.56 -3.94 3.66
N TYR A 76 4.69 -4.59 2.90
CA TYR A 76 3.25 -4.56 3.12
C TYR A 76 2.89 -5.02 4.54
N TYR A 77 3.40 -6.17 4.97
CA TYR A 77 3.10 -6.69 6.31
C TYR A 77 3.65 -5.78 7.41
N TYR A 78 4.80 -5.17 7.21
CA TYR A 78 5.33 -4.23 8.18
C TYR A 78 4.43 -3.01 8.33
N PHE A 79 4.06 -2.35 7.24
CA PHE A 79 3.18 -1.18 7.30
C PHE A 79 1.76 -1.51 7.76
N ALA A 80 1.29 -2.71 7.51
CA ALA A 80 -0.01 -3.17 7.98
C ALA A 80 0.02 -3.64 9.44
N SER A 81 1.20 -3.76 10.03
CA SER A 81 1.36 -4.25 11.41
C SER A 81 0.82 -3.28 12.43
N ASN A 82 0.48 -3.80 13.61
CA ASN A 82 0.02 -2.97 14.72
C ASN A 82 1.06 -1.92 15.16
N THR A 83 2.34 -2.24 15.03
CA THR A 83 3.43 -1.30 15.33
C THR A 83 3.30 0.00 14.54
N VAL A 84 2.93 -0.07 13.29
CA VAL A 84 2.71 1.10 12.44
C VAL A 84 1.29 1.63 12.57
N GLN A 85 0.30 0.77 12.48
CA GLN A 85 -1.11 1.17 12.42
C GLN A 85 -1.63 1.79 13.71
N SER A 86 -1.13 1.37 14.87
CA SER A 86 -1.58 1.88 16.17
C SER A 86 -1.26 3.36 16.41
N VAL A 87 -0.28 3.90 15.71
CA VAL A 87 0.17 5.30 15.88
C VAL A 87 -0.07 6.16 14.64
N ILE A 88 -0.77 5.63 13.65
CA ILE A 88 -0.90 6.30 12.34
C ILE A 88 -1.61 7.65 12.47
N GLU A 89 -2.62 7.77 13.31
CA GLU A 89 -3.35 9.02 13.48
C GLU A 89 -2.51 10.09 14.17
N GLU A 90 -1.63 9.68 15.10
CA GLU A 90 -0.71 10.60 15.78
C GLU A 90 0.29 11.25 14.82
N LYS A 91 0.65 10.53 13.76
CA LYS A 91 1.58 10.99 12.74
C LYS A 91 0.90 11.78 11.62
N SER A 92 -0.43 11.85 11.63
CA SER A 92 -1.19 12.53 10.60
C SER A 92 -1.41 14.00 10.94
N ASP A 93 -1.59 14.79 9.89
CA ASP A 93 -1.93 16.21 9.98
C ASP A 93 -3.43 16.41 9.72
N GLY A 94 -3.95 17.56 10.15
CA GLY A 94 -5.31 17.96 9.86
C GLY A 94 -6.29 17.80 11.02
N SER A 95 -7.55 18.11 10.78
CA SER A 95 -8.62 18.04 11.76
C SER A 95 -9.07 16.60 12.00
N THR A 96 -9.86 16.38 13.06
CA THR A 96 -10.44 15.07 13.37
C THR A 96 -11.30 14.49 12.23
N LYS A 97 -11.83 15.34 11.36
CA LYS A 97 -12.68 14.91 10.23
C LYS A 97 -11.91 14.73 8.92
N GLN A 98 -10.74 15.34 8.81
CA GLN A 98 -9.94 15.33 7.58
C GLN A 98 -8.47 15.06 7.92
N LYS A 99 -8.20 13.86 8.42
CA LYS A 99 -6.83 13.41 8.67
C LYS A 99 -6.12 13.13 7.36
N GLU A 100 -4.88 13.56 7.28
CA GLU A 100 -4.05 13.37 6.11
C GLU A 100 -2.64 12.93 6.53
N LEU A 101 -2.12 11.92 5.85
CA LEU A 101 -0.77 11.43 6.03
C LEU A 101 0.10 12.00 4.91
N ALA A 102 0.91 12.99 5.25
CA ALA A 102 1.76 13.65 4.27
C ALA A 102 2.82 12.70 3.70
N THR A 103 3.14 12.86 2.41
CA THR A 103 4.21 12.12 1.74
C THR A 103 5.53 12.20 2.51
N LYS A 104 5.86 13.38 3.02
CA LYS A 104 7.04 13.62 3.84
C LYS A 104 7.08 12.73 5.09
N THR A 105 5.94 12.54 5.76
CA THR A 105 5.82 11.67 6.92
C THR A 105 6.03 10.21 6.53
N ILE A 106 5.46 9.77 5.41
CA ILE A 106 5.63 8.42 4.88
C ILE A 106 7.10 8.16 4.54
N GLN A 107 7.76 9.10 3.90
CA GLN A 107 9.18 9.00 3.54
C GLN A 107 10.11 8.90 4.76
N ALA A 108 9.68 9.39 5.90
CA ALA A 108 10.46 9.38 7.13
C ALA A 108 10.32 8.09 7.96
N TYR A 109 9.45 7.16 7.55
CA TYR A 109 9.28 5.90 8.27
C TYR A 109 10.55 5.07 8.22
N LEU A 110 10.96 4.60 9.39
CA LEU A 110 12.07 3.65 9.52
C LEU A 110 11.51 2.24 9.39
N VAL A 111 12.09 1.47 8.48
CA VAL A 111 11.67 0.10 8.21
C VAL A 111 12.82 -0.83 8.58
N PRO A 112 12.60 -1.86 9.44
CA PRO A 112 13.61 -2.89 9.64
C PRO A 112 13.83 -3.64 8.31
N LEU A 113 15.09 -3.82 7.93
CA LEU A 113 15.41 -4.39 6.63
C LEU A 113 16.39 -5.56 6.79
N PRO A 114 15.91 -6.77 7.13
CA PRO A 114 16.77 -7.93 7.14
C PRO A 114 17.21 -8.33 5.73
N PRO A 115 18.19 -9.22 5.57
CA PRO A 115 18.56 -9.75 4.25
C PRO A 115 17.35 -10.34 3.52
N LEU A 116 17.38 -10.33 2.19
CA LEU A 116 16.25 -10.79 1.36
C LEU A 116 15.77 -12.19 1.73
N ALA A 117 16.69 -13.13 1.96
CA ALA A 117 16.31 -14.49 2.33
C ALA A 117 15.48 -14.54 3.61
N GLU A 118 15.80 -13.68 4.58
CA GLU A 118 15.04 -13.58 5.84
C GLU A 118 13.68 -12.93 5.62
N GLN A 119 13.62 -11.92 4.76
CA GLN A 119 12.34 -11.31 4.37
C GLN A 119 11.40 -12.34 3.76
N TYR A 120 11.88 -13.18 2.84
CA TYR A 120 11.09 -14.26 2.23
C TYR A 120 10.60 -15.24 3.27
N ARG A 121 11.48 -15.64 4.20
CA ARG A 121 11.15 -16.58 5.27
C ARG A 121 10.03 -16.03 6.15
N ILE A 122 10.12 -14.75 6.54
CA ILE A 122 9.11 -14.09 7.35
C ILE A 122 7.76 -14.02 6.61
N VAL A 123 7.79 -13.65 5.34
CA VAL A 123 6.58 -13.58 4.50
C VAL A 123 5.90 -14.95 4.42
N GLN A 124 6.66 -16.01 4.18
CA GLN A 124 6.11 -17.36 4.11
C GLN A 124 5.49 -17.79 5.43
N GLN A 125 6.12 -17.46 6.54
CA GLN A 125 5.61 -17.79 7.87
C GLN A 125 4.30 -17.04 8.18
N ILE A 126 4.21 -15.76 7.84
CA ILE A 126 2.99 -14.97 8.01
C ILE A 126 1.86 -15.56 7.16
N LYS A 127 2.13 -15.89 5.91
CA LYS A 127 1.13 -16.51 5.01
C LYS A 127 0.62 -17.84 5.56
N SER A 128 1.50 -18.67 6.11
CA SER A 128 1.13 -19.96 6.72
C SER A 128 0.20 -19.75 7.91
N VAL A 129 0.54 -18.84 8.82
CA VAL A 129 -0.31 -18.53 9.99
C VAL A 129 -1.66 -17.97 9.56
N THR A 130 -1.68 -17.05 8.62
CA THR A 130 -2.93 -16.45 8.10
C THR A 130 -3.81 -17.51 7.46
N SER A 131 -3.24 -18.42 6.69
CA SER A 131 -3.97 -19.53 6.07
C SER A 131 -4.61 -20.45 7.10
N ILE A 132 -3.89 -20.77 8.19
CA ILE A 132 -4.44 -21.58 9.28
C ILE A 132 -5.60 -20.86 9.98
N MET A 133 -5.45 -19.57 10.26
CA MET A 133 -6.46 -18.77 10.95
C MET A 133 -7.74 -18.54 10.14
N SER A 134 -7.66 -18.61 8.80
CA SER A 134 -8.81 -18.38 7.92
C SER A 134 -9.59 -19.65 7.59
N ARG A 135 -9.21 -20.79 8.16
CA ARG A 135 -9.93 -22.08 8.00
C ARG A 135 -11.13 -22.20 8.95
#